data_747376adbf213ecc8032e84223f02807
#
_entry.id   747376adbf213ecc8032e84223f02807
#
_cell.length_a   1.000
_cell.length_b   1.000
_cell.length_c   1.000
_cell.angle_alpha   90.00
_cell.angle_beta   90.00
_cell.angle_gamma   90.00
#
_symmetry.space_group_name_H-M   'P 1'
#
loop_
_entity.id
_entity.type
_entity.pdbx_description
1 polymer ?
#
loop_
_entity_poly.entity_id
_entity_poly.type
_entity_poly.pdbx_seq_one_letter_code
_entity_poly.pdbx_strand_id
1 'polypeptide(L)'
;MNRTLTLTAILVATLLGPACSDPSSADVRIETVDMLLARVCQLAAACPGVSATPQDLDDCPLGIRSQLGPSEIAELEQFITLSTAQQGTVLECIGTAICGRFGGGLGSISDSDMMEPYRQCLASA
;
A
#
# COMPACT_ATOMS: atom_id res chain seq x y z
N MET A 1 -18.24 8.29 50.60
CA MET A 1 -18.07 7.20 50.32
C MET A 1 -18.18 6.65 49.09
N ASN A 2 -18.54 6.84 48.26
CA ASN A 2 -18.75 6.22 47.07
C ASN A 2 -18.12 6.89 46.00
N ARG A 3 -17.28 7.65 46.05
CA ARG A 3 -16.76 8.25 44.99
C ARG A 3 -15.96 7.43 44.15
N THR A 4 -15.52 6.43 44.50
CA THR A 4 -14.62 5.63 43.76
C THR A 4 -15.06 5.12 42.49
N LEU A 5 -16.27 4.98 42.30
CA LEU A 5 -16.69 4.35 41.12
C LEU A 5 -16.31 5.03 39.92
N THR A 6 -16.22 6.21 39.90
CA THR A 6 -16.06 6.90 38.66
C THR A 6 -14.82 6.57 37.96
N LEU A 7 -13.84 6.19 38.59
CA LEU A 7 -12.68 5.91 37.89
C LEU A 7 -12.71 4.91 36.88
N THR A 8 -13.31 3.90 37.15
CA THR A 8 -13.28 2.79 36.23
C THR A 8 -13.68 3.15 34.87
N ALA A 9 -14.59 3.96 34.77
CA ALA A 9 -15.11 4.24 33.46
C ALA A 9 -14.06 4.80 32.55
N ILE A 10 -13.24 5.55 33.07
CA ILE A 10 -12.28 6.16 32.26
C ILE A 10 -11.35 5.24 31.59
N LEU A 11 -10.94 4.28 32.25
CA LEU A 11 -10.04 3.35 31.68
C LEU A 11 -10.51 2.71 30.46
N VAL A 12 -11.67 2.35 30.47
CA VAL A 12 -12.21 1.65 29.35
C VAL A 12 -12.07 2.43 28.10
N ALA A 13 -12.39 3.63 28.17
CA ALA A 13 -12.37 4.44 26.97
C ALA A 13 -10.99 4.47 26.36
N THR A 14 -10.03 4.55 27.16
CA THR A 14 -8.72 4.65 26.65
C THR A 14 -8.30 3.44 25.90
N LEU A 15 -8.67 2.34 26.35
CA LEU A 15 -8.27 1.13 25.71
C LEU A 15 -8.83 0.97 24.36
N LEU A 16 -10.03 1.30 24.22
CA LEU A 16 -10.68 1.11 22.96
C LEU A 16 -10.11 1.91 21.88
N GLY A 17 -9.85 3.13 22.15
CA GLY A 17 -9.41 4.01 21.14
C GLY A 17 -8.23 3.48 20.37
N PRO A 18 -7.16 3.28 20.99
CA PRO A 18 -5.97 2.87 20.28
C PRO A 18 -6.11 1.49 19.70
N ALA A 19 -6.79 0.68 20.36
CA ALA A 19 -6.90 -0.66 19.88
C ALA A 19 -7.57 -0.74 18.56
N CYS A 20 -8.44 0.15 18.31
CA CYS A 20 -9.15 0.11 17.09
C CYS A 20 -8.38 0.67 15.95
N SER A 21 -7.31 1.28 16.21
CA SER A 21 -6.59 1.83 15.14
C SER A 21 -6.19 0.76 14.23
N ASP A 22 -6.48 0.92 13.02
CA ASP A 22 -6.20 -0.05 12.06
C ASP A 22 -4.77 0.05 11.66
N PRO A 23 -4.00 -0.89 11.95
CA PRO A 23 -2.60 -0.83 11.65
C PRO A 23 -2.29 -1.19 10.24
N SER A 24 -3.25 -1.61 9.53
CA SER A 24 -2.99 -2.15 8.25
C SER A 24 -2.56 -1.13 7.28
N SER A 25 -2.64 0.09 7.59
CA SER A 25 -2.37 0.98 6.56
C SER A 25 -0.96 1.43 6.59
N ALA A 26 -0.74 2.65 6.64
CA ALA A 26 0.49 3.28 6.34
C ALA A 26 1.62 2.95 7.26
N ASP A 27 1.35 2.43 8.39
CA ASP A 27 2.40 2.15 9.35
C ASP A 27 3.13 0.85 9.13
N VAL A 28 2.66 0.04 8.23
CA VAL A 28 3.30 -1.24 7.98
C VAL A 28 4.45 -1.04 7.02
N ARG A 29 5.63 -1.37 7.49
CA ARG A 29 6.80 -1.23 6.66
C ARG A 29 6.85 -2.32 5.60
N ILE A 30 7.16 -1.95 4.39
CA ILE A 30 7.34 -2.89 3.30
C ILE A 30 8.79 -3.34 3.28
N GLU A 31 9.00 -4.62 3.36
CA GLU A 31 10.33 -5.19 3.50
C GLU A 31 10.77 -6.03 2.30
N THR A 32 9.91 -6.30 1.38
CA THR A 32 10.25 -7.08 0.19
C THR A 32 9.59 -6.50 -1.04
N VAL A 33 10.14 -6.82 -2.19
CA VAL A 33 9.55 -6.38 -3.46
C VAL A 33 8.16 -6.99 -3.63
N ASP A 34 7.98 -8.23 -3.20
CA ASP A 34 6.66 -8.87 -3.32
C ASP A 34 5.61 -8.15 -2.50
N MET A 35 5.96 -7.68 -1.31
CA MET A 35 5.06 -6.87 -0.50
C MET A 35 4.73 -5.55 -1.18
N LEU A 36 5.72 -4.95 -1.83
CA LEU A 36 5.52 -3.70 -2.55
C LEU A 36 4.54 -3.90 -3.71
N LEU A 37 4.74 -4.95 -4.49
CA LEU A 37 3.86 -5.23 -5.61
C LEU A 37 2.43 -5.52 -5.14
N ALA A 38 2.29 -6.26 -4.07
CA ALA A 38 0.97 -6.54 -3.50
C ALA A 38 0.28 -5.24 -3.07
N ARG A 39 1.05 -4.33 -2.47
CA ARG A 39 0.49 -3.07 -2.03
C ARG A 39 0.07 -2.20 -3.20
N VAL A 40 0.88 -2.15 -4.25
CA VAL A 40 0.53 -1.40 -5.45
C VAL A 40 -0.74 -1.96 -6.08
N CYS A 41 -0.90 -3.27 -6.09
CA CYS A 41 -2.12 -3.88 -6.60
C CYS A 41 -3.34 -3.49 -5.76
N GLN A 42 -3.20 -3.41 -4.45
CA GLN A 42 -4.28 -2.95 -3.59
C GLN A 42 -4.64 -1.49 -3.87
N LEU A 43 -3.64 -0.65 -4.09
CA LEU A 43 -3.87 0.74 -4.43
C LEU A 43 -4.58 0.87 -5.77
N ALA A 44 -4.17 0.07 -6.74
CA ALA A 44 -4.80 0.07 -8.04
C ALA A 44 -6.26 -0.40 -7.97
N ALA A 45 -6.52 -1.38 -7.13
CA ALA A 45 -7.88 -1.89 -6.97
C ALA A 45 -8.81 -0.85 -6.35
N ALA A 46 -8.27 0.10 -5.62
CA ALA A 46 -9.06 1.16 -5.03
C ALA A 46 -9.36 2.30 -5.99
N CYS A 47 -8.81 2.28 -7.20
CA CYS A 47 -9.08 3.34 -8.17
C CYS A 47 -10.54 3.32 -8.62
N PRO A 48 -11.12 4.49 -8.89
CA PRO A 48 -12.50 4.55 -9.36
C PRO A 48 -12.68 3.77 -10.66
N GLY A 49 -13.74 3.02 -10.74
CA GLY A 49 -14.05 2.24 -11.95
C GLY A 49 -13.32 0.91 -12.06
N VAL A 50 -12.50 0.57 -11.09
CA VAL A 50 -11.81 -0.71 -11.09
C VAL A 50 -12.61 -1.73 -10.28
N SER A 51 -12.80 -2.90 -10.89
CA SER A 51 -13.49 -3.99 -10.25
C SER A 51 -12.48 -5.09 -10.04
N ALA A 52 -12.28 -5.50 -8.82
CA ALA A 52 -11.29 -6.52 -8.51
C ALA A 52 -11.87 -7.54 -7.55
N THR A 53 -11.67 -8.81 -7.86
CA THR A 53 -12.04 -9.89 -6.95
C THR A 53 -10.83 -10.22 -6.08
N PRO A 54 -11.01 -11.00 -5.00
CA PRO A 54 -9.87 -11.45 -4.22
C PRO A 54 -8.83 -12.20 -5.07
N GLN A 55 -9.30 -12.95 -6.05
CA GLN A 55 -8.39 -13.66 -6.94
C GLN A 55 -7.58 -12.69 -7.79
N ASP A 56 -8.19 -11.63 -8.27
CA ASP A 56 -7.48 -10.62 -9.03
C ASP A 56 -6.38 -9.99 -8.20
N LEU A 57 -6.63 -9.76 -6.92
CA LEU A 57 -5.63 -9.20 -6.02
C LEU A 57 -4.48 -10.18 -5.78
N ASP A 58 -4.78 -11.46 -5.74
CA ASP A 58 -3.74 -12.47 -5.56
C ASP A 58 -2.88 -12.62 -6.81
N ASP A 59 -3.49 -12.52 -7.97
CA ASP A 59 -2.79 -12.72 -9.24
C ASP A 59 -2.02 -11.48 -9.69
N CYS A 60 -2.44 -10.32 -9.28
CA CYS A 60 -1.86 -9.07 -9.76
C CYS A 60 -0.36 -8.94 -9.48
N PRO A 61 0.12 -9.18 -8.25
CA PRO A 61 1.56 -9.03 -8.01
C PRO A 61 2.39 -10.01 -8.83
N LEU A 62 1.88 -11.21 -9.03
CA LEU A 62 2.60 -12.21 -9.82
C LEU A 62 2.66 -11.81 -11.28
N GLY A 63 1.57 -11.29 -11.79
CA GLY A 63 1.51 -10.82 -13.16
C GLY A 63 2.48 -9.69 -13.43
N ILE A 64 2.56 -8.72 -12.53
CA ILE A 64 3.50 -7.62 -12.68
C ILE A 64 4.92 -8.16 -12.57
N ARG A 65 5.17 -9.00 -11.59
CA ARG A 65 6.51 -9.51 -11.38
C ARG A 65 7.04 -10.26 -12.59
N SER A 66 6.18 -10.98 -13.28
CA SER A 66 6.59 -11.74 -14.44
C SER A 66 7.04 -10.85 -15.60
N GLN A 67 6.66 -9.58 -15.58
CA GLN A 67 7.04 -8.64 -16.61
C GLN A 67 8.32 -7.87 -16.28
N LEU A 68 8.77 -7.93 -15.02
CA LEU A 68 9.91 -7.13 -14.58
C LEU A 68 11.22 -7.86 -14.83
N GLY A 69 12.19 -7.11 -15.34
CA GLY A 69 13.54 -7.65 -15.50
C GLY A 69 14.37 -7.40 -14.24
N PRO A 70 15.59 -7.94 -14.21
CA PRO A 70 16.45 -7.79 -13.02
C PRO A 70 16.75 -6.34 -12.67
N SER A 71 16.90 -5.47 -13.65
CA SER A 71 17.18 -4.07 -13.38
C SER A 71 16.00 -3.37 -12.76
N GLU A 72 14.80 -3.72 -13.18
CA GLU A 72 13.58 -3.14 -12.61
C GLU A 72 13.37 -3.62 -11.18
N ILE A 73 13.64 -4.90 -10.93
CA ILE A 73 13.57 -5.42 -9.57
C ILE A 73 14.57 -4.68 -8.67
N ALA A 74 15.76 -4.42 -9.17
CA ALA A 74 16.76 -3.68 -8.39
C ALA A 74 16.29 -2.26 -8.10
N GLU A 75 15.61 -1.63 -9.03
CA GLU A 75 15.02 -0.31 -8.78
C GLU A 75 13.97 -0.37 -7.68
N LEU A 76 13.14 -1.40 -7.68
CA LEU A 76 12.12 -1.55 -6.65
C LEU A 76 12.72 -1.85 -5.27
N GLU A 77 13.88 -2.48 -5.26
CA GLU A 77 14.55 -2.74 -3.99
C GLU A 77 15.01 -1.46 -3.30
N GLN A 78 15.18 -0.39 -4.03
CA GLN A 78 15.51 0.90 -3.43
C GLN A 78 14.40 1.38 -2.51
N PHE A 79 13.17 1.06 -2.82
CA PHE A 79 12.03 1.44 -1.98
C PHE A 79 12.16 0.86 -0.57
N ILE A 80 12.71 -0.34 -0.48
CA ILE A 80 12.82 -1.04 0.79
C ILE A 80 13.78 -0.32 1.73
N THR A 81 14.72 0.42 1.19
CA THR A 81 15.69 1.14 1.99
C THR A 81 15.14 2.46 2.54
N LEU A 82 13.99 2.89 2.09
CA LEU A 82 13.41 4.14 2.57
C LEU A 82 12.87 3.98 3.99
N SER A 83 12.75 5.08 4.70
CA SER A 83 12.11 5.05 6.01
C SER A 83 10.64 4.74 5.85
N THR A 84 10.00 4.31 6.91
CA THR A 84 8.57 3.98 6.87
C THR A 84 7.75 5.20 6.40
N ALA A 85 8.11 6.38 6.86
CA ALA A 85 7.40 7.59 6.46
C ALA A 85 7.59 7.89 4.98
N GLN A 86 8.79 7.69 4.46
CA GLN A 86 9.05 7.90 3.04
C GLN A 86 8.32 6.87 2.19
N GLN A 87 8.28 5.63 2.66
CA GLN A 87 7.51 4.60 1.97
C GLN A 87 6.04 5.00 1.87
N GLY A 88 5.48 5.51 2.94
CA GLY A 88 4.10 5.97 2.94
C GLY A 88 3.86 7.08 1.92
N THR A 89 4.76 8.03 1.85
CA THR A 89 4.65 9.14 0.91
C THR A 89 4.71 8.66 -0.53
N VAL A 90 5.63 7.77 -0.82
CA VAL A 90 5.77 7.22 -2.17
C VAL A 90 4.54 6.40 -2.55
N LEU A 91 4.03 5.59 -1.63
CA LEU A 91 2.85 4.78 -1.90
C LEU A 91 1.61 5.63 -2.16
N GLU A 92 1.45 6.70 -1.41
CA GLU A 92 0.34 7.60 -1.61
C GLU A 92 0.41 8.24 -2.99
N CYS A 93 1.59 8.64 -3.39
CA CYS A 93 1.82 9.20 -4.71
C CYS A 93 1.52 8.18 -5.80
N ILE A 94 2.00 6.95 -5.65
CA ILE A 94 1.75 5.90 -6.62
C ILE A 94 0.25 5.62 -6.73
N GLY A 95 -0.43 5.56 -5.59
CA GLY A 95 -1.85 5.30 -5.57
C GLY A 95 -2.66 6.32 -6.37
N THR A 96 -2.22 7.57 -6.36
CA THR A 96 -2.87 8.60 -7.15
C THR A 96 -2.47 8.49 -8.62
N ALA A 97 -1.20 8.27 -8.88
CA ALA A 97 -0.68 8.30 -10.23
C ALA A 97 -1.06 7.08 -11.06
N ILE A 98 -1.23 5.94 -10.42
CA ILE A 98 -1.52 4.72 -11.16
C ILE A 98 -2.95 4.68 -11.69
N CYS A 99 -3.87 5.39 -11.04
CA CYS A 99 -5.24 5.41 -11.47
C CYS A 99 -5.36 6.08 -12.82
N GLY A 100 -5.67 5.63 -13.80
CA GLY A 100 -5.74 6.24 -15.11
C GLY A 100 -4.70 5.71 -16.08
N ARG A 101 -3.79 4.89 -15.58
CA ARG A 101 -2.76 4.36 -16.46
C ARG A 101 -3.10 2.97 -17.00
N PHE A 102 -4.11 2.33 -16.52
CA PHE A 102 -4.48 0.99 -16.96
C PHE A 102 -5.99 0.92 -17.16
N GLY A 103 -6.45 -0.12 -17.84
CA GLY A 103 -7.88 -0.32 -18.05
C GLY A 103 -8.54 -0.75 -16.77
N GLY A 104 -9.78 -1.09 -16.78
CA GLY A 104 -10.54 -1.33 -15.57
C GLY A 104 -10.23 -2.59 -14.80
N GLY A 105 -9.28 -3.41 -15.23
CA GLY A 105 -8.96 -4.66 -14.54
C GLY A 105 -7.51 -4.71 -14.11
N LEU A 106 -7.25 -5.35 -12.98
CA LEU A 106 -5.88 -5.45 -12.47
C LEU A 106 -4.96 -6.23 -13.40
N GLY A 107 -5.51 -7.13 -14.18
CA GLY A 107 -4.70 -7.91 -15.10
C GLY A 107 -4.16 -7.11 -16.27
N SER A 108 -4.63 -5.89 -16.48
CA SER A 108 -4.15 -5.06 -17.56
C SER A 108 -2.96 -4.17 -17.16
N ILE A 109 -2.52 -4.24 -15.92
CA ILE A 109 -1.41 -3.42 -15.48
C ILE A 109 -0.11 -3.97 -16.10
N SER A 110 0.57 -3.13 -16.84
CA SER A 110 1.85 -3.50 -17.43
C SER A 110 2.99 -3.06 -16.53
N ASP A 111 4.21 -3.50 -16.84
CA ASP A 111 5.39 -3.10 -16.10
C ASP A 111 5.56 -1.58 -16.16
N SER A 112 5.32 -0.95 -17.29
CA SER A 112 5.46 0.50 -17.40
C SER A 112 4.37 1.22 -16.61
N ASP A 113 3.18 0.67 -16.52
CA ASP A 113 2.11 1.27 -15.72
C ASP A 113 2.51 1.34 -14.25
N MET A 114 3.35 0.45 -13.81
CA MET A 114 3.85 0.42 -12.45
C MET A 114 5.15 1.21 -12.30
N MET A 115 6.08 1.01 -13.21
CA MET A 115 7.43 1.58 -13.04
C MET A 115 7.48 3.09 -13.28
N GLU A 116 6.71 3.62 -14.19
CA GLU A 116 6.73 5.06 -14.44
C GLU A 116 6.23 5.86 -13.25
N PRO A 117 5.07 5.56 -12.69
CA PRO A 117 4.65 6.27 -11.48
C PRO A 117 5.62 6.05 -10.32
N TYR A 118 6.16 4.85 -10.20
CA TYR A 118 7.11 4.54 -9.16
C TYR A 118 8.33 5.45 -9.24
N ARG A 119 8.91 5.57 -10.43
CA ARG A 119 10.10 6.41 -10.61
C ARG A 119 9.80 7.88 -10.33
N GLN A 120 8.67 8.35 -10.80
CA GLN A 120 8.28 9.73 -10.57
C GLN A 120 8.05 10.01 -9.10
N CYS A 121 7.36 9.12 -8.43
CA CYS A 121 7.06 9.30 -7.02
C CYS A 121 8.30 9.15 -6.14
N LEU A 122 9.18 8.25 -6.51
CA LEU A 122 10.42 8.07 -5.76
C LEU A 122 11.30 9.32 -5.87
N ALA A 123 11.36 9.91 -7.05
CA ALA A 123 12.18 11.10 -7.27
C ALA A 123 11.68 12.31 -6.49
N SER A 124 10.41 12.36 -6.18
CA SER A 124 9.85 13.48 -5.43
C SER A 124 9.79 13.23 -3.93
N ALA A 125 10.18 12.08 -3.49
CA ALA A 125 10.07 11.74 -2.06
C ALA A 125 11.16 12.39 -1.20
#